data_7bf812eb5eba4d7daa3446df31a97f17
#
_entry.id   7bf812eb5eba4d7daa3446df31a97f17
#
_cell.length_a   1.000
_cell.length_b   1.000
_cell.length_c   1.000
_cell.angle_alpha   90.00
_cell.angle_beta   90.00
_cell.angle_gamma   90.00
#
_symmetry.space_group_name_H-M   'P 1'
#
loop_
_entity.id
_entity.type
_entity.pdbx_description
1 polymer ?
#
loop_
_entity_poly.entity_id
_entity_poly.type
_entity_poly.pdbx_seq_one_letter_code
_entity_poly.pdbx_strand_id
1 'polypeptide(L)'
;MTLLFIILALLLDWLLGEPTRRHPLVGFGQLTKHIENRLYNANDGIKKQFIKGLLGWLVLVDPFAFIAYCISDIPSLNLLFSVIVLYLCIGHRSLYDHVTPIITSLKQGDIEQAKTLTSYIVSRDRETLHIPKASIESVLE
;
A
#
# COMPACT_ATOMS: atom_id res chain seq x y z
N MET A 1 9.05 9.00 23.40
CA MET A 1 9.65 9.11 22.05
C MET A 1 8.71 8.64 20.95
N THR A 2 8.11 7.45 21.02
CA THR A 2 7.23 6.85 20.00
C THR A 2 6.04 7.73 19.58
N LEU A 3 5.36 8.35 20.55
CA LEU A 3 4.22 9.24 20.27
C LEU A 3 4.61 10.44 19.40
N LEU A 4 5.79 11.02 19.64
CA LEU A 4 6.31 12.12 18.83
C LEU A 4 6.52 11.70 17.37
N PHE A 5 7.08 10.50 17.14
CA PHE A 5 7.29 9.97 15.79
C PHE A 5 5.97 9.79 15.04
N ILE A 6 4.94 9.27 15.72
CA ILE A 6 3.60 9.09 15.15
C ILE A 6 2.99 10.45 14.77
N ILE A 7 3.03 11.44 15.68
CA ILE A 7 2.48 12.77 15.42
C ILE A 7 3.19 13.43 14.23
N LEU A 8 4.52 13.38 14.19
CA LEU A 8 5.28 13.95 13.08
C LEU A 8 4.99 13.24 11.75
N ALA A 9 4.87 11.92 11.75
CA ALA A 9 4.54 11.16 10.56
C ALA A 9 3.12 11.48 10.05
N LEU A 10 2.13 11.60 10.93
CA LEU A 10 0.77 12.02 10.59
C LEU A 10 0.72 13.44 10.03
N LEU A 11 1.49 14.36 10.62
CA LEU A 11 1.61 15.74 10.10
C LEU A 11 2.23 15.74 8.70
N LEU A 12 3.27 14.95 8.46
CA LEU A 12 3.86 14.81 7.13
C LEU A 12 2.87 14.24 6.13
N ASP A 13 2.15 13.19 6.49
CA ASP A 13 1.13 12.58 5.63
C ASP A 13 0.01 13.60 5.29
N TRP A 14 -0.43 14.38 6.26
CA TRP A 14 -1.44 15.41 6.04
C TRP A 14 -0.95 16.57 5.15
N LEU A 15 0.31 16.98 5.31
CA LEU A 15 0.89 18.10 4.55
C LEU A 15 1.31 17.71 3.13
N LEU A 16 1.99 16.58 2.98
CA LEU A 16 2.60 16.17 1.71
C LEU A 16 1.66 15.27 0.88
N GLY A 17 0.78 14.52 1.54
CA GLY A 17 0.00 13.47 0.89
C GLY A 17 0.87 12.34 0.35
N GLU A 18 0.33 11.54 -0.56
CA GLU A 18 1.06 10.45 -1.18
C GLU A 18 1.92 10.95 -2.36
N PRO A 19 3.19 10.57 -2.44
CA PRO A 19 4.05 10.88 -3.58
C PRO A 19 3.60 10.09 -4.82
N THR A 20 2.66 10.64 -5.60
CA THR A 20 1.93 9.97 -6.69
C THR A 20 2.81 9.46 -7.84
N ARG A 21 3.95 10.09 -8.12
CA ARG A 21 4.77 9.76 -9.31
C ARG A 21 5.98 8.87 -9.03
N ARG A 22 6.45 8.76 -7.78
CA ARG A 22 7.67 8.01 -7.41
C ARG A 22 7.53 7.36 -6.03
N HIS A 23 6.39 6.73 -5.77
CA HIS A 23 6.23 6.04 -4.50
C HIS A 23 7.23 4.88 -4.40
N PRO A 24 8.01 4.76 -3.31
CA PRO A 24 8.99 3.68 -3.15
C PRO A 24 8.40 2.27 -3.32
N LEU A 25 7.13 2.09 -2.95
CA LEU A 25 6.40 0.83 -3.12
C LEU A 25 6.21 0.43 -4.60
N VAL A 26 6.10 1.40 -5.51
CA VAL A 26 6.01 1.10 -6.96
C VAL A 26 7.33 0.50 -7.44
N GLY A 27 8.47 1.07 -7.04
CA GLY A 27 9.79 0.54 -7.34
C GLY A 27 9.99 -0.86 -6.73
N PHE A 28 9.56 -1.04 -5.48
CA PHE A 28 9.59 -2.34 -4.81
C PHE A 28 8.72 -3.38 -5.54
N GLY A 29 7.51 -2.99 -5.97
CA GLY A 29 6.62 -3.86 -6.76
C GLY A 29 7.24 -4.28 -8.10
N GLN A 30 7.95 -3.38 -8.80
CA GLN A 30 8.67 -3.73 -10.02
C GLN A 30 9.82 -4.70 -9.76
N LEU A 31 10.57 -4.50 -8.67
CA LEU A 31 11.61 -5.42 -8.24
C LEU A 31 11.05 -6.80 -7.89
N THR A 32 9.95 -6.85 -7.15
CA THR A 32 9.22 -8.08 -6.81
C THR A 32 8.82 -8.85 -8.08
N LYS A 33 8.20 -8.15 -9.03
CA LYS A 33 7.79 -8.76 -10.31
C LYS A 33 8.98 -9.28 -11.12
N HIS A 34 10.11 -8.58 -11.08
CA HIS A 34 11.32 -9.04 -11.77
C HIS A 34 11.88 -10.33 -11.15
N ILE A 35 11.91 -10.43 -9.83
CA ILE A 35 12.38 -11.62 -9.12
C ILE A 35 11.38 -12.77 -9.30
N GLU A 36 10.08 -12.51 -9.20
CA GLU A 36 9.04 -13.49 -9.45
C GLU A 36 9.17 -14.10 -10.84
N ASN A 37 9.29 -13.29 -11.88
CA ASN A 37 9.44 -13.75 -13.26
C ASN A 37 10.68 -14.61 -13.48
N ARG A 38 11.74 -14.44 -12.66
CA ARG A 38 12.95 -15.27 -12.74
C ARG A 38 12.85 -16.59 -11.96
N LEU A 39 12.13 -16.57 -10.85
CA LEU A 39 12.03 -17.72 -9.94
C LEU A 39 10.83 -18.59 -10.24
N TYR A 40 9.70 -18.01 -10.63
CA TYR A 40 8.46 -18.73 -10.85
C TYR A 40 8.52 -19.59 -12.12
N ASN A 41 8.12 -20.84 -11.98
CA ASN A 41 7.89 -21.76 -13.10
C ASN A 41 6.66 -22.61 -12.78
N ALA A 42 5.62 -22.50 -13.62
CA ALA A 42 4.36 -23.22 -13.43
C ALA A 42 4.52 -24.75 -13.43
N ASN A 43 5.58 -25.28 -14.05
CA ASN A 43 5.87 -26.72 -14.12
C ASN A 43 6.60 -27.27 -12.87
N ASP A 44 7.00 -26.37 -11.95
CA ASP A 44 7.64 -26.82 -10.71
C ASP A 44 6.61 -27.43 -9.75
N GLY A 45 6.99 -28.52 -9.10
CA GLY A 45 6.18 -29.11 -8.03
C GLY A 45 6.03 -28.14 -6.82
N ILE A 46 4.96 -28.32 -6.05
CA ILE A 46 4.56 -27.43 -4.93
C ILE A 46 5.73 -27.13 -3.97
N LYS A 47 6.51 -28.13 -3.58
CA LYS A 47 7.67 -27.94 -2.68
C LYS A 47 8.72 -27.00 -3.27
N LYS A 48 8.99 -27.14 -4.57
CA LYS A 48 9.98 -26.31 -5.26
C LYS A 48 9.49 -24.88 -5.44
N GLN A 49 8.20 -24.71 -5.75
CA GLN A 49 7.57 -23.38 -5.80
C GLN A 49 7.63 -22.70 -4.44
N PHE A 50 7.35 -23.42 -3.34
CA PHE A 50 7.43 -22.87 -1.98
C PHE A 50 8.85 -22.43 -1.64
N ILE A 51 9.87 -23.27 -1.91
CA ILE A 51 11.27 -22.91 -1.64
C ILE A 51 11.70 -21.67 -2.45
N LYS A 52 11.35 -21.61 -3.73
CA LYS A 52 11.65 -20.47 -4.59
C LYS A 52 10.93 -19.19 -4.10
N GLY A 53 9.67 -19.32 -3.68
CA GLY A 53 8.93 -18.20 -3.07
C GLY A 53 9.58 -17.71 -1.79
N LEU A 54 10.01 -18.61 -0.90
CA LEU A 54 10.72 -18.26 0.32
C LEU A 54 12.06 -17.57 0.01
N LEU A 55 12.84 -18.09 -0.92
CA LEU A 55 14.09 -17.46 -1.36
C LEU A 55 13.86 -16.08 -1.97
N GLY A 56 12.83 -15.95 -2.81
CA GLY A 56 12.44 -14.65 -3.38
C GLY A 56 12.06 -13.65 -2.30
N TRP A 57 11.29 -14.08 -1.28
CA TRP A 57 10.92 -13.26 -0.15
C TRP A 57 12.15 -12.81 0.66
N LEU A 58 13.06 -13.73 1.01
CA LEU A 58 14.29 -13.40 1.72
C LEU A 58 15.14 -12.39 0.94
N VAL A 59 15.36 -12.61 -0.34
CA VAL A 59 16.16 -11.71 -1.19
C VAL A 59 15.51 -10.31 -1.29
N LEU A 60 14.18 -10.23 -1.24
CA LEU A 60 13.44 -8.97 -1.31
C LEU A 60 13.39 -8.24 0.04
N VAL A 61 13.16 -8.94 1.13
CA VAL A 61 12.85 -8.31 2.42
C VAL A 61 14.12 -8.09 3.27
N ASP A 62 14.98 -9.09 3.35
CA ASP A 62 16.14 -9.03 4.25
C ASP A 62 17.11 -7.86 3.99
N PRO A 63 17.43 -7.48 2.73
CA PRO A 63 18.32 -6.35 2.51
C PRO A 63 17.72 -5.04 3.03
N PHE A 64 16.40 -4.82 2.83
CA PHE A 64 15.73 -3.61 3.32
C PHE A 64 15.62 -3.62 4.84
N ALA A 65 15.31 -4.76 5.45
CA ALA A 65 15.26 -4.92 6.90
C ALA A 65 16.65 -4.68 7.53
N PHE A 66 17.70 -5.21 6.91
CA PHE A 66 19.07 -5.00 7.36
C PHE A 66 19.50 -3.53 7.27
N ILE A 67 19.22 -2.86 6.13
CA ILE A 67 19.50 -1.43 5.94
C ILE A 67 18.73 -0.61 6.99
N ALA A 68 17.44 -0.90 7.19
CA ALA A 68 16.63 -0.23 8.18
C ALA A 68 17.17 -0.40 9.59
N TYR A 69 17.62 -1.60 9.95
CA TYR A 69 18.26 -1.89 11.22
C TYR A 69 19.54 -1.04 11.41
N CYS A 70 20.44 -1.04 10.42
CA CYS A 70 21.69 -0.28 10.49
C CYS A 70 21.45 1.23 10.64
N ILE A 71 20.46 1.78 9.93
CA ILE A 71 20.13 3.22 10.03
C ILE A 71 19.50 3.53 11.39
N SER A 72 18.64 2.66 11.91
CA SER A 72 17.96 2.85 13.19
C SER A 72 18.93 2.83 14.38
N ASP A 73 20.08 2.17 14.24
CA ASP A 73 21.13 2.14 15.27
C ASP A 73 21.95 3.43 15.33
N ILE A 74 21.80 4.33 14.38
CA ILE A 74 22.47 5.65 14.35
C ILE A 74 21.59 6.68 15.06
N PRO A 75 21.93 7.15 16.28
CA PRO A 75 21.06 8.01 17.08
C PRO A 75 20.63 9.31 16.37
N SER A 76 21.52 9.89 15.57
CA SER A 76 21.28 11.14 14.84
C SER A 76 20.29 10.98 13.66
N LEU A 77 20.18 9.78 13.11
CA LEU A 77 19.31 9.48 11.96
C LEU A 77 18.01 8.77 12.34
N ASN A 78 17.98 8.14 13.51
CA ASN A 78 16.86 7.34 13.98
C ASN A 78 15.51 8.10 13.92
N LEU A 79 15.46 9.31 14.45
CA LEU A 79 14.23 10.12 14.45
C LEU A 79 13.74 10.38 13.01
N LEU A 80 14.62 10.92 12.17
CA LEU A 80 14.26 11.29 10.80
C LEU A 80 13.85 10.07 9.99
N PHE A 81 14.62 9.01 10.07
CA PHE A 81 14.36 7.75 9.36
C PHE A 81 13.04 7.13 9.82
N SER A 82 12.80 7.02 11.13
CA SER A 82 11.57 6.44 11.67
C SER A 82 10.33 7.23 11.26
N VAL A 83 10.40 8.56 11.28
CA VAL A 83 9.30 9.43 10.85
C VAL A 83 9.02 9.26 9.36
N ILE A 84 10.05 9.22 8.51
CA ILE A 84 9.88 9.04 7.05
C ILE A 84 9.29 7.66 6.74
N VAL A 85 9.83 6.60 7.33
CA VAL A 85 9.30 5.24 7.11
C VAL A 85 7.85 5.14 7.58
N LEU A 86 7.54 5.68 8.74
CA LEU A 86 6.19 5.66 9.28
C LEU A 86 5.24 6.49 8.40
N TYR A 87 5.64 7.66 7.91
CA TYR A 87 4.90 8.47 6.96
C TYR A 87 4.56 7.67 5.68
N LEU A 88 5.55 6.97 5.10
CA LEU A 88 5.32 6.15 3.91
C LEU A 88 4.39 4.95 4.15
N CYS A 89 4.29 4.48 5.40
CA CYS A 89 3.44 3.36 5.77
C CYS A 89 2.00 3.77 6.15
N ILE A 90 1.77 5.01 6.60
CA ILE A 90 0.46 5.43 7.10
C ILE A 90 -0.55 5.56 5.97
N GLY A 91 -0.23 6.29 4.90
CA GLY A 91 -1.11 6.46 3.74
C GLY A 91 -2.54 6.97 4.07
N HIS A 92 -2.72 7.66 5.20
CA HIS A 92 -4.04 8.13 5.64
C HIS A 92 -4.65 9.13 4.66
N ARG A 93 -3.84 10.11 4.21
CA ARG A 93 -4.27 11.10 3.23
C ARG A 93 -4.62 10.42 1.89
N SER A 94 -3.83 9.47 1.44
CA SER A 94 -4.09 8.69 0.24
C SER A 94 -5.42 7.94 0.31
N LEU A 95 -5.69 7.27 1.43
CA LEU A 95 -6.96 6.58 1.64
C LEU A 95 -8.15 7.55 1.56
N TYR A 96 -8.05 8.71 2.21
CA TYR A 96 -9.08 9.74 2.16
C TYR A 96 -9.33 10.23 0.72
N ASP A 97 -8.27 10.52 -0.02
CA ASP A 97 -8.33 11.02 -1.40
C ASP A 97 -8.93 9.98 -2.37
N HIS A 98 -8.77 8.68 -2.09
CA HIS A 98 -9.37 7.60 -2.88
C HIS A 98 -10.82 7.29 -2.47
N VAL A 99 -11.18 7.38 -1.20
CA VAL A 99 -12.52 7.07 -0.70
C VAL A 99 -13.51 8.20 -0.96
N THR A 100 -13.09 9.46 -0.85
CA THR A 100 -13.96 10.62 -1.04
C THR A 100 -14.67 10.65 -2.40
N PRO A 101 -14.02 10.39 -3.55
CA PRO A 101 -14.69 10.31 -4.84
C PRO A 101 -15.73 9.18 -4.92
N ILE A 102 -15.49 8.04 -4.25
CA ILE A 102 -16.44 6.92 -4.18
C ILE A 102 -17.72 7.36 -3.48
N ILE A 103 -17.57 7.98 -2.30
CA ILE A 103 -18.71 8.50 -1.53
C ILE A 103 -19.48 9.53 -2.36
N THR A 104 -18.78 10.42 -3.06
CA THR A 104 -19.39 11.44 -3.90
C THR A 104 -20.20 10.83 -5.04
N SER A 105 -19.64 9.83 -5.74
CA SER A 105 -20.35 9.10 -6.81
C SER A 105 -21.58 8.37 -6.28
N LEU A 106 -21.48 7.74 -5.10
CA LEU A 106 -22.64 7.09 -4.45
C LEU A 106 -23.73 8.10 -4.10
N LYS A 107 -23.38 9.27 -3.56
CA LYS A 107 -24.33 10.35 -3.26
C LYS A 107 -25.02 10.92 -4.49
N GLN A 108 -24.36 10.87 -5.64
CA GLN A 108 -24.91 11.30 -6.92
C GLN A 108 -25.73 10.18 -7.62
N GLY A 109 -25.76 8.97 -7.05
CA GLY A 109 -26.42 7.81 -7.64
C GLY A 109 -25.64 7.17 -8.81
N ASP A 110 -24.39 7.59 -9.06
CA ASP A 110 -23.55 7.03 -10.11
C ASP A 110 -22.81 5.78 -9.60
N ILE A 111 -23.57 4.68 -9.60
CA ILE A 111 -23.09 3.37 -9.11
C ILE A 111 -21.95 2.83 -9.98
N GLU A 112 -21.98 3.07 -11.28
CA GLU A 112 -20.97 2.56 -12.20
C GLU A 112 -19.62 3.25 -12.00
N GLN A 113 -19.63 4.56 -11.75
CA GLN A 113 -18.41 5.28 -11.39
C GLN A 113 -17.92 4.85 -10.02
N ALA A 114 -18.80 4.67 -9.03
CA ALA A 114 -18.43 4.18 -7.71
C ALA A 114 -17.75 2.80 -7.76
N LYS A 115 -18.27 1.85 -8.56
CA LYS A 115 -17.65 0.55 -8.79
C LYS A 115 -16.26 0.66 -9.40
N THR A 116 -16.11 1.53 -10.40
CA THR A 116 -14.82 1.77 -11.06
C THR A 116 -13.77 2.28 -10.08
N LEU A 117 -14.11 3.29 -9.28
CA LEU A 117 -13.22 3.86 -8.26
C LEU A 117 -12.91 2.85 -7.15
N THR A 118 -13.89 2.05 -6.72
CA THR A 118 -13.70 1.01 -5.71
C THR A 118 -12.76 -0.09 -6.21
N SER A 119 -12.84 -0.46 -7.51
CA SER A 119 -11.99 -1.50 -8.08
C SER A 119 -10.48 -1.16 -7.98
N TYR A 120 -10.12 0.13 -7.98
CA TYR A 120 -8.74 0.57 -7.80
C TYR A 120 -8.20 0.33 -6.39
N ILE A 121 -9.08 0.32 -5.38
CA ILE A 121 -8.68 0.11 -3.98
C ILE A 121 -8.64 -1.39 -3.63
N VAL A 122 -9.64 -2.15 -4.07
CA VAL A 122 -9.82 -3.55 -3.63
C VAL A 122 -9.18 -4.58 -4.55
N SER A 123 -8.50 -4.18 -5.63
CA SER A 123 -7.85 -5.08 -6.61
C SER A 123 -8.80 -6.18 -7.12
N ARG A 124 -10.07 -5.85 -7.31
CA ARG A 124 -11.09 -6.73 -7.89
C ARG A 124 -11.59 -6.15 -9.20
N ASP A 125 -11.96 -7.05 -10.12
CA ASP A 125 -12.56 -6.64 -11.37
C ASP A 125 -13.90 -5.91 -11.12
N ARG A 126 -14.09 -4.81 -11.82
CA ARG A 126 -15.29 -3.97 -11.73
C ARG A 126 -16.59 -4.76 -11.87
N GLU A 127 -16.61 -5.76 -12.77
CA GLU A 127 -17.80 -6.57 -13.07
C GLU A 127 -18.20 -7.48 -11.90
N THR A 128 -17.25 -7.84 -11.02
CA THR A 128 -17.49 -8.69 -9.84
C THR A 128 -17.89 -7.91 -8.60
N LEU A 129 -17.83 -6.55 -8.66
CA LEU A 129 -18.17 -5.70 -7.53
C LEU A 129 -19.70 -5.53 -7.42
N HIS A 130 -20.29 -6.10 -6.39
CA HIS A 130 -21.66 -5.83 -5.96
C HIS A 130 -21.67 -4.75 -4.88
N ILE A 131 -22.31 -3.62 -5.17
CA ILE A 131 -22.61 -2.61 -4.16
C ILE A 131 -24.08 -2.83 -3.73
N PRO A 132 -24.34 -3.34 -2.53
CA PRO A 132 -25.71 -3.52 -2.04
C PRO A 132 -26.42 -2.18 -1.91
N LYS A 133 -27.73 -2.13 -2.23
CA LYS A 133 -28.55 -0.91 -2.05
C LYS A 133 -28.47 -0.33 -0.64
N ALA A 134 -28.45 -1.21 0.38
CA ALA A 134 -28.30 -0.82 1.78
C ALA A 134 -26.99 -0.02 2.07
N SER A 135 -25.89 -0.31 1.36
CA SER A 135 -24.66 0.47 1.49
C SER A 135 -24.77 1.86 0.87
N ILE A 136 -25.62 2.03 -0.14
CA ILE A 136 -25.89 3.34 -0.76
C ILE A 136 -26.73 4.17 0.20
N GLU A 137 -27.78 3.60 0.77
CA GLU A 137 -28.67 4.25 1.73
C GLU A 137 -27.91 4.73 2.96
N SER A 138 -27.02 3.90 3.52
CA SER A 138 -26.19 4.26 4.69
C SER A 138 -25.13 5.35 4.44
N VAL A 139 -24.85 5.69 3.19
CA VAL A 139 -23.94 6.80 2.81
C VAL A 139 -24.73 8.09 2.56
N LEU A 140 -26.05 7.98 2.29
CA LEU A 140 -26.93 9.12 2.02
C LEU A 140 -27.51 9.73 3.31
N GLU A 141 -27.55 8.98 4.41
CA GLU A 141 -27.90 9.45 5.77
C GLU A 141 -26.73 10.13 6.46
#